data_8eb90ee3d48eb29b999a80beef229b9c
#
_entry.id   8eb90ee3d48eb29b999a80beef229b9c
#
_cell.length_a   1.000
_cell.length_b   1.000
_cell.length_c   1.000
_cell.angle_alpha   90.00
_cell.angle_beta   90.00
_cell.angle_gamma   90.00
#
_symmetry.space_group_name_H-M   'P 1'
#
loop_
_entity.id
_entity.type
_entity.pdbx_description
1 polymer ?
#
loop_
_entity_poly.entity_id
_entity_poly.type
_entity_poly.pdbx_seq_one_letter_code
_entity_poly.pdbx_strand_id
1 'polypeptide(L)'
;MNFMFQKETEKIQKMLEEQDYVADPSILMSVYLAKTLHKPLLIEGPAGVGKTEIAKVMARALETDLIRLQCYEGLDANMALYEWNYQRQLLHIKLDERSEKTLEEKESSIFSETFLLKRPLLQALMHPKPPVLLIDELDRSDEEFESFLLEILSEWQITIPEIGTIKASEPPYVILTSNRTRELSDAVRRRCFYLWLDYPEFEKELAIVRAKIPGIDERLGQQICLFMEMIREEKLEKVPGVAETLDWAHALAALHQDHLDPEMIEATLGIVFKDKDDVEFVKQSLPGFMDRVGPVSYTHLTLPTTSSV
;
A
#
# COMPACT_ATOMS: atom_id res chain seq x y z
N MET A 1 23.17 20.73 0.01
CA MET A 1 22.02 20.03 -0.62
C MET A 1 21.44 20.92 -1.70
N ASN A 2 21.21 20.43 -2.92
CA ASN A 2 20.94 21.31 -4.08
C ASN A 2 19.55 21.95 -3.92
N PHE A 3 19.42 23.26 -4.10
CA PHE A 3 18.18 24.05 -3.96
C PHE A 3 17.01 23.49 -4.78
N MET A 4 17.31 22.92 -5.94
CA MET A 4 16.32 22.29 -6.82
C MET A 4 15.73 21.00 -6.20
N PHE A 5 16.55 20.22 -5.51
CA PHE A 5 16.15 19.01 -4.81
C PHE A 5 15.21 19.32 -3.63
N GLN A 6 15.54 20.32 -2.81
CA GLN A 6 14.69 20.76 -1.71
C GLN A 6 13.29 21.17 -2.19
N LYS A 7 13.22 21.94 -3.28
CA LYS A 7 11.95 22.40 -3.84
C LYS A 7 11.06 21.26 -4.35
N GLU A 8 11.65 20.22 -4.95
CA GLU A 8 10.88 19.07 -5.46
C GLU A 8 10.42 18.14 -4.33
N THR A 9 11.23 17.92 -3.30
CA THR A 9 10.81 17.15 -2.12
C THR A 9 9.73 17.86 -1.31
N GLU A 10 9.82 19.18 -1.13
CA GLU A 10 8.76 19.99 -0.52
C GLU A 10 7.45 19.91 -1.30
N LYS A 11 7.53 19.87 -2.63
CA LYS A 11 6.34 19.69 -3.47
C LYS A 11 5.70 18.32 -3.27
N ILE A 12 6.49 17.25 -3.24
CA ILE A 12 5.99 15.89 -2.97
C ILE A 12 5.40 15.82 -1.56
N GLN A 13 6.09 16.38 -0.58
CA GLN A 13 5.60 16.43 0.80
C GLN A 13 4.20 17.07 0.85
N LYS A 14 4.05 18.27 0.27
CA LYS A 14 2.77 18.96 0.21
C LYS A 14 1.69 18.13 -0.50
N MET A 15 2.03 17.50 -1.62
CA MET A 15 1.09 16.62 -2.33
C MET A 15 0.63 15.44 -1.48
N LEU A 16 1.50 14.85 -0.64
CA LEU A 16 1.15 13.76 0.26
C LEU A 16 0.34 14.26 1.46
N GLU A 17 0.72 15.40 2.04
CA GLU A 17 -0.02 16.05 3.14
C GLU A 17 -1.45 16.44 2.73
N GLU A 18 -1.66 16.93 1.50
CA GLU A 18 -2.99 17.22 0.94
C GLU A 18 -3.88 15.96 0.80
N GLN A 19 -3.29 14.76 0.94
CA GLN A 19 -3.98 13.47 0.95
C GLN A 19 -4.01 12.84 2.36
N ASP A 20 -3.80 13.64 3.41
CA ASP A 20 -3.76 13.19 4.81
C ASP A 20 -2.74 12.06 5.05
N TYR A 21 -1.58 12.14 4.37
CA TYR A 21 -0.50 11.18 4.52
C TYR A 21 0.72 11.79 5.22
N VAL A 22 1.07 11.25 6.37
CA VAL A 22 2.22 11.66 7.17
C VAL A 22 3.46 10.91 6.70
N ALA A 23 4.30 11.58 5.90
CA ALA A 23 5.49 10.99 5.29
C ALA A 23 6.77 11.36 6.04
N ASP A 24 7.60 10.35 6.32
CA ASP A 24 8.97 10.57 6.79
C ASP A 24 9.90 11.03 5.65
N PRO A 25 11.04 11.64 5.95
CA PRO A 25 12.03 12.01 4.95
C PRO A 25 12.48 10.85 4.06
N SER A 26 12.57 9.62 4.60
CA SER A 26 12.92 8.40 3.86
C SER A 26 11.87 8.03 2.82
N ILE A 27 10.58 8.16 3.16
CA ILE A 27 9.46 7.93 2.25
C ILE A 27 9.48 8.98 1.13
N LEU A 28 9.61 10.27 1.50
CA LEU A 28 9.67 11.38 0.54
C LEU A 28 10.80 11.18 -0.48
N MET A 29 11.99 10.82 0.02
CA MET A 29 13.16 10.56 -0.83
C MET A 29 12.92 9.37 -1.76
N SER A 30 12.40 8.27 -1.23
CA SER A 30 12.18 7.04 -2.00
C SER A 30 11.13 7.25 -3.11
N VAL A 31 10.02 7.93 -2.79
CA VAL A 31 8.98 8.29 -3.75
C VAL A 31 9.51 9.26 -4.82
N TYR A 32 10.29 10.28 -4.40
CA TYR A 32 10.91 11.21 -5.33
C TYR A 32 11.84 10.51 -6.33
N LEU A 33 12.73 9.65 -5.84
CA LEU A 33 13.68 8.94 -6.68
C LEU A 33 13.00 7.93 -7.60
N ALA A 34 12.03 7.16 -7.07
CA ALA A 34 11.26 6.21 -7.86
C ALA A 34 10.51 6.90 -9.01
N LYS A 35 9.87 8.04 -8.73
CA LYS A 35 9.20 8.87 -9.73
C LYS A 35 10.17 9.43 -10.77
N THR A 36 11.29 10.01 -10.32
CA THR A 36 12.21 10.74 -11.21
C THR A 36 13.01 9.81 -12.11
N LEU A 37 13.35 8.62 -11.60
CA LEU A 37 14.21 7.66 -12.31
C LEU A 37 13.41 6.52 -12.95
N HIS A 38 12.09 6.54 -12.86
CA HIS A 38 11.18 5.48 -13.35
C HIS A 38 11.62 4.08 -12.90
N LYS A 39 12.08 3.97 -11.65
CA LYS A 39 12.44 2.68 -11.05
C LYS A 39 11.36 2.20 -10.10
N PRO A 40 11.07 0.90 -10.09
CA PRO A 40 10.17 0.32 -9.10
C PRO A 40 10.64 0.59 -7.67
N LEU A 41 9.69 0.82 -6.77
CA LEU A 41 9.92 0.97 -5.34
C LEU A 41 9.40 -0.26 -4.60
N LEU A 42 10.31 -1.03 -4.00
CA LEU A 42 9.97 -2.14 -3.12
C LEU A 42 9.84 -1.63 -1.70
N ILE A 43 8.66 -1.82 -1.12
CA ILE A 43 8.34 -1.45 0.25
C ILE A 43 8.14 -2.72 1.07
N GLU A 44 9.04 -2.99 1.99
CA GLU A 44 8.95 -4.10 2.94
C GLU A 44 8.65 -3.59 4.36
N GLY A 45 8.07 -4.43 5.17
CA GLY A 45 7.78 -4.13 6.59
C GLY A 45 6.67 -5.00 7.15
N PRO A 46 6.37 -4.90 8.44
CA PRO A 46 5.29 -5.64 9.09
C PRO A 46 3.92 -5.42 8.43
N ALA A 47 2.96 -6.31 8.68
CA ALA A 47 1.58 -6.10 8.25
C ALA A 47 0.98 -4.86 8.96
N GLY A 48 0.05 -4.16 8.30
CA GLY A 48 -0.68 -3.05 8.91
C GLY A 48 0.06 -1.71 9.04
N VAL A 49 1.33 -1.59 8.58
CA VAL A 49 2.11 -0.33 8.67
C VAL A 49 1.82 0.69 7.57
N GLY A 50 0.91 0.37 6.63
CA GLY A 50 0.49 1.33 5.59
C GLY A 50 1.27 1.26 4.28
N LYS A 51 1.97 0.17 3.95
CA LYS A 51 2.72 -0.01 2.68
C LYS A 51 1.87 0.27 1.44
N THR A 52 0.69 -0.33 1.37
CA THR A 52 -0.27 -0.18 0.27
C THR A 52 -0.82 1.26 0.16
N GLU A 53 -0.89 1.97 1.28
CA GLU A 53 -1.41 3.35 1.32
C GLU A 53 -0.52 4.32 0.55
N ILE A 54 0.80 4.11 0.51
CA ILE A 54 1.73 4.93 -0.28
C ILE A 54 1.33 4.94 -1.76
N ALA A 55 0.97 3.78 -2.33
CA ALA A 55 0.54 3.69 -3.73
C ALA A 55 -0.77 4.44 -3.99
N LYS A 56 -1.75 4.32 -3.08
CA LYS A 56 -3.03 5.02 -3.19
C LYS A 56 -2.86 6.54 -3.11
N VAL A 57 -2.07 7.00 -2.15
CA VAL A 57 -1.79 8.43 -1.97
C VAL A 57 -1.01 8.98 -3.16
N MET A 58 -0.03 8.22 -3.65
CA MET A 58 0.75 8.59 -4.83
C MET A 58 -0.13 8.72 -6.08
N ALA A 59 -1.07 7.80 -6.31
CA ALA A 59 -2.01 7.87 -7.44
C ALA A 59 -2.89 9.13 -7.36
N ARG A 60 -3.44 9.43 -6.18
CA ARG A 60 -4.23 10.65 -5.94
C ARG A 60 -3.40 11.90 -6.15
N ALA A 61 -2.20 11.95 -5.59
CA ALA A 61 -1.29 13.10 -5.67
C ALA A 61 -0.78 13.36 -7.10
N LEU A 62 -0.69 12.33 -7.94
CA LEU A 62 -0.31 12.44 -9.35
C LEU A 62 -1.52 12.60 -10.30
N GLU A 63 -2.74 12.60 -9.77
CA GLU A 63 -4.00 12.65 -10.53
C GLU A 63 -4.03 11.59 -11.64
N THR A 64 -3.65 10.36 -11.28
CA THR A 64 -3.64 9.21 -12.20
C THR A 64 -4.33 8.00 -11.56
N ASP A 65 -4.61 6.99 -12.38
CA ASP A 65 -5.28 5.79 -11.91
C ASP A 65 -4.34 4.89 -11.09
N LEU A 66 -4.91 4.24 -10.08
CA LEU A 66 -4.27 3.17 -9.34
C LEU A 66 -4.71 1.83 -9.93
N ILE A 67 -3.75 1.09 -10.47
CA ILE A 67 -3.96 -0.28 -10.94
C ILE A 67 -3.33 -1.22 -9.92
N ARG A 68 -4.12 -2.11 -9.31
CA ARG A 68 -3.65 -3.03 -8.28
C ARG A 68 -3.62 -4.46 -8.78
N LEU A 69 -2.49 -5.11 -8.62
CA LEU A 69 -2.31 -6.55 -8.73
C LEU A 69 -2.05 -7.12 -7.32
N GLN A 70 -3.03 -7.84 -6.78
CA GLN A 70 -2.85 -8.57 -5.52
C GLN A 70 -2.20 -9.92 -5.81
N CYS A 71 -1.02 -10.18 -5.23
CA CYS A 71 -0.36 -11.46 -5.34
C CYS A 71 -0.96 -12.48 -4.36
N TYR A 72 -0.99 -13.73 -4.77
CA TYR A 72 -1.43 -14.88 -3.99
C TYR A 72 -0.74 -16.15 -4.49
N GLU A 73 -0.76 -17.19 -3.71
CA GLU A 73 -0.15 -18.48 -4.04
C GLU A 73 -0.81 -19.08 -5.29
N GLY A 74 0.00 -19.43 -6.30
CA GLY A 74 -0.48 -19.93 -7.59
C GLY A 74 -0.91 -18.85 -8.59
N LEU A 75 -0.58 -17.58 -8.35
CA LEU A 75 -0.76 -16.53 -9.36
C LEU A 75 0.19 -16.77 -10.52
N ASP A 76 -0.35 -17.02 -11.71
CA ASP A 76 0.43 -17.19 -12.94
C ASP A 76 0.47 -15.91 -13.80
N ALA A 77 1.35 -15.92 -14.80
CA ALA A 77 1.53 -14.80 -15.72
C ALA A 77 0.24 -14.43 -16.47
N ASN A 78 -0.56 -15.43 -16.88
CA ASN A 78 -1.79 -15.19 -17.65
C ASN A 78 -2.82 -14.48 -16.78
N MET A 79 -2.99 -14.90 -15.51
CA MET A 79 -3.91 -14.26 -14.57
C MET A 79 -3.55 -12.80 -14.27
N ALA A 80 -2.27 -12.46 -14.38
CA ALA A 80 -1.80 -11.09 -14.13
C ALA A 80 -1.81 -10.21 -15.39
N LEU A 81 -1.73 -10.82 -16.57
CA LEU A 81 -1.48 -10.13 -17.82
C LEU A 81 -2.73 -9.95 -18.68
N TYR A 82 -3.28 -11.05 -19.22
CA TYR A 82 -4.49 -11.02 -20.04
C TYR A 82 -5.17 -12.38 -20.08
N GLU A 83 -6.40 -12.36 -20.55
CA GLU A 83 -7.20 -13.55 -20.83
C GLU A 83 -8.03 -13.29 -22.09
N TRP A 84 -8.19 -14.31 -22.94
CA TRP A 84 -9.11 -14.21 -24.06
C TRP A 84 -10.55 -14.40 -23.61
N ASN A 85 -11.45 -13.52 -24.04
CA ASN A 85 -12.89 -13.67 -23.80
C ASN A 85 -13.48 -14.72 -24.76
N TYR A 86 -13.19 -15.98 -24.48
CA TYR A 86 -13.63 -17.12 -25.32
C TYR A 86 -15.13 -17.14 -25.56
N GLN A 87 -15.94 -16.78 -24.57
CA GLN A 87 -17.40 -16.75 -24.73
C GLN A 87 -17.82 -15.73 -25.78
N ARG A 88 -17.22 -14.54 -25.75
CA ARG A 88 -17.48 -13.48 -26.72
C ARG A 88 -16.93 -13.84 -28.10
N GLN A 89 -15.77 -14.51 -28.17
CA GLN A 89 -15.21 -15.02 -29.43
C GLN A 89 -16.14 -16.06 -30.05
N LEU A 90 -16.62 -17.06 -29.28
CA LEU A 90 -17.56 -18.06 -29.76
C LEU A 90 -18.87 -17.46 -30.28
N LEU A 91 -19.41 -16.46 -29.58
CA LEU A 91 -20.59 -15.75 -30.01
C LEU A 91 -20.32 -15.02 -31.34
N HIS A 92 -19.19 -14.36 -31.46
CA HIS A 92 -18.78 -13.64 -32.68
C HIS A 92 -18.63 -14.62 -33.87
N ILE A 93 -17.98 -15.75 -33.67
CA ILE A 93 -17.84 -16.82 -34.69
C ILE A 93 -19.22 -17.23 -35.19
N LYS A 94 -20.17 -17.52 -34.30
CA LYS A 94 -21.53 -17.93 -34.68
C LYS A 94 -22.29 -16.84 -35.45
N LEU A 95 -22.11 -15.58 -35.09
CA LEU A 95 -22.74 -14.45 -35.78
C LEU A 95 -22.11 -14.22 -37.17
N ASP A 96 -20.82 -14.51 -37.31
CA ASP A 96 -20.06 -14.29 -38.56
C ASP A 96 -20.00 -15.52 -39.48
N GLU A 97 -20.71 -16.64 -39.13
CA GLU A 97 -20.76 -17.85 -39.95
C GLU A 97 -21.26 -17.62 -41.39
N ARG A 98 -22.11 -16.59 -41.57
CA ARG A 98 -22.70 -16.25 -42.88
C ARG A 98 -21.97 -15.10 -43.58
N SER A 99 -20.87 -14.61 -43.04
CA SER A 99 -20.10 -13.53 -43.65
C SER A 99 -19.19 -14.06 -44.78
N GLU A 100 -19.01 -13.26 -45.81
CA GLU A 100 -18.12 -13.57 -46.98
C GLU A 100 -16.63 -13.33 -46.67
N LYS A 101 -16.25 -13.06 -45.41
CA LYS A 101 -14.87 -12.83 -45.00
C LYS A 101 -13.99 -14.08 -45.22
N THR A 102 -12.74 -13.87 -45.57
CA THR A 102 -11.74 -14.93 -45.67
C THR A 102 -11.44 -15.54 -44.30
N LEU A 103 -10.81 -16.71 -44.27
CA LEU A 103 -10.41 -17.37 -43.02
C LEU A 103 -9.46 -16.48 -42.20
N GLU A 104 -8.45 -15.88 -42.87
CA GLU A 104 -7.49 -14.96 -42.25
C GLU A 104 -8.13 -13.72 -41.66
N GLU A 105 -9.14 -13.14 -42.33
CA GLU A 105 -9.90 -12.00 -41.80
C GLU A 105 -10.74 -12.38 -40.58
N LYS A 106 -11.29 -13.61 -40.55
CA LYS A 106 -12.03 -14.12 -39.39
C LYS A 106 -11.11 -14.38 -38.20
N GLU A 107 -9.95 -15.00 -38.42
CA GLU A 107 -8.94 -15.24 -37.39
C GLU A 107 -8.40 -13.93 -36.81
N SER A 108 -7.99 -12.97 -37.64
CA SER A 108 -7.50 -11.68 -37.17
C SER A 108 -8.57 -10.88 -36.40
N SER A 109 -9.85 -11.03 -36.78
CA SER A 109 -10.96 -10.43 -36.06
C SER A 109 -11.13 -11.01 -34.66
N ILE A 110 -11.03 -12.34 -34.49
CA ILE A 110 -11.25 -13.06 -33.24
C ILE A 110 -10.12 -12.78 -32.23
N PHE A 111 -8.87 -12.68 -32.71
CA PHE A 111 -7.69 -12.37 -31.89
C PHE A 111 -7.34 -10.88 -31.89
N SER A 112 -8.37 -10.04 -31.90
CA SER A 112 -8.19 -8.60 -31.76
C SER A 112 -8.30 -8.15 -30.31
N GLU A 113 -7.81 -6.94 -30.02
CA GLU A 113 -7.94 -6.32 -28.67
C GLU A 113 -9.36 -6.28 -28.13
N THR A 114 -10.38 -6.34 -29.01
CA THR A 114 -11.80 -6.34 -28.64
C THR A 114 -12.19 -7.53 -27.79
N PHE A 115 -11.50 -8.66 -27.95
CA PHE A 115 -11.73 -9.90 -27.22
C PHE A 115 -10.71 -10.15 -26.10
N LEU A 116 -9.78 -9.21 -25.92
CA LEU A 116 -8.74 -9.29 -24.92
C LEU A 116 -9.25 -8.73 -23.58
N LEU A 117 -9.32 -9.58 -22.56
CA LEU A 117 -9.57 -9.15 -21.18
C LEU A 117 -8.23 -8.72 -20.58
N LYS A 118 -8.03 -7.41 -20.51
CA LYS A 118 -6.81 -6.83 -19.96
C LYS A 118 -6.79 -7.03 -18.45
N ARG A 119 -5.78 -7.73 -17.93
CA ARG A 119 -5.50 -7.89 -16.51
C ARG A 119 -4.58 -6.76 -16.03
N PRO A 120 -4.32 -6.59 -14.72
CA PRO A 120 -3.65 -5.40 -14.19
C PRO A 120 -2.34 -5.02 -14.87
N LEU A 121 -1.48 -5.97 -15.20
CA LEU A 121 -0.20 -5.66 -15.85
C LEU A 121 -0.40 -5.08 -17.25
N LEU A 122 -1.27 -5.70 -18.06
CA LEU A 122 -1.54 -5.19 -19.40
C LEU A 122 -2.31 -3.87 -19.37
N GLN A 123 -3.23 -3.70 -18.39
CA GLN A 123 -3.92 -2.43 -18.19
C GLN A 123 -2.92 -1.31 -17.92
N ALA A 124 -1.90 -1.56 -17.08
CA ALA A 124 -0.88 -0.58 -16.76
C ALA A 124 0.00 -0.21 -17.97
N LEU A 125 0.39 -1.21 -18.80
CA LEU A 125 1.19 -0.98 -20.01
C LEU A 125 0.43 -0.22 -21.10
N MET A 126 -0.87 -0.45 -21.24
CA MET A 126 -1.73 0.17 -22.26
C MET A 126 -2.43 1.45 -21.77
N HIS A 127 -2.11 1.90 -20.57
CA HIS A 127 -2.77 3.08 -20.00
C HIS A 127 -2.33 4.35 -20.75
N PRO A 128 -3.26 5.28 -21.07
CA PRO A 128 -2.94 6.49 -21.85
C PRO A 128 -2.07 7.51 -21.10
N LYS A 129 -2.05 7.45 -19.75
CA LYS A 129 -1.18 8.23 -18.87
C LYS A 129 -0.45 7.25 -17.95
N PRO A 130 0.78 7.54 -17.46
CA PRO A 130 1.46 6.67 -16.52
C PRO A 130 0.61 6.43 -15.27
N PRO A 131 0.07 5.24 -15.04
CA PRO A 131 -0.67 4.93 -13.82
C PRO A 131 0.29 4.60 -12.68
N VAL A 132 -0.22 4.54 -11.46
CA VAL A 132 0.46 3.86 -10.36
C VAL A 132 0.09 2.37 -10.41
N LEU A 133 1.07 1.52 -10.67
CA LEU A 133 0.91 0.06 -10.61
C LEU A 133 1.37 -0.43 -9.25
N LEU A 134 0.44 -0.91 -8.46
CA LEU A 134 0.70 -1.55 -7.17
C LEU A 134 0.70 -3.07 -7.34
N ILE A 135 1.84 -3.69 -7.10
CA ILE A 135 2.00 -5.14 -7.01
C ILE A 135 2.07 -5.48 -5.51
N ASP A 136 0.94 -5.92 -4.97
CA ASP A 136 0.72 -6.02 -3.53
C ASP A 136 0.96 -7.43 -3.01
N GLU A 137 1.69 -7.55 -1.89
CA GLU A 137 2.08 -8.82 -1.25
C GLU A 137 2.84 -9.77 -2.20
N LEU A 138 3.88 -9.25 -2.88
CA LEU A 138 4.68 -10.02 -3.84
C LEU A 138 5.33 -11.28 -3.22
N ASP A 139 5.62 -11.25 -1.94
CA ASP A 139 6.11 -12.39 -1.16
C ASP A 139 5.13 -13.58 -1.07
N ARG A 140 3.90 -13.43 -1.55
CA ARG A 140 2.92 -14.51 -1.68
C ARG A 140 2.91 -15.22 -3.04
N SER A 141 3.57 -14.65 -4.04
CA SER A 141 3.77 -15.31 -5.33
C SER A 141 4.98 -16.24 -5.29
N ASP A 142 5.19 -17.02 -6.32
CA ASP A 142 6.36 -17.88 -6.49
C ASP A 142 7.52 -17.19 -7.24
N GLU A 143 8.68 -17.85 -7.35
CA GLU A 143 9.85 -17.33 -8.05
C GLU A 143 9.64 -17.27 -9.58
N GLU A 144 8.76 -18.11 -10.13
CA GLU A 144 8.45 -18.11 -11.55
C GLU A 144 7.73 -16.81 -11.93
N PHE A 145 6.74 -16.41 -11.11
CA PHE A 145 6.07 -15.13 -11.28
C PHE A 145 7.00 -13.93 -11.09
N GLU A 146 7.93 -13.97 -10.12
CA GLU A 146 8.95 -12.92 -9.97
C GLU A 146 9.81 -12.80 -11.24
N SER A 147 10.24 -13.93 -11.82
CA SER A 147 11.04 -13.94 -13.05
C SER A 147 10.28 -13.33 -14.24
N PHE A 148 8.99 -13.63 -14.35
CA PHE A 148 8.10 -13.03 -15.35
C PHE A 148 7.96 -11.51 -15.15
N LEU A 149 7.77 -11.05 -13.90
CA LEU A 149 7.72 -9.62 -13.59
C LEU A 149 9.00 -8.89 -13.98
N LEU A 150 10.17 -9.51 -13.81
CA LEU A 150 11.45 -8.91 -14.16
C LEU A 150 11.55 -8.55 -15.64
N GLU A 151 10.99 -9.36 -16.53
CA GLU A 151 10.94 -9.08 -17.96
C GLU A 151 10.12 -7.81 -18.23
N ILE A 152 8.92 -7.75 -17.69
CA ILE A 152 8.02 -6.60 -17.86
C ILE A 152 8.60 -5.32 -17.26
N LEU A 153 9.12 -5.39 -16.03
CA LEU A 153 9.65 -4.22 -15.33
C LEU A 153 10.95 -3.68 -15.92
N SER A 154 11.65 -4.46 -16.76
CA SER A 154 12.89 -4.05 -17.40
C SER A 154 12.65 -3.24 -18.67
N GLU A 155 11.68 -3.64 -19.48
CA GLU A 155 11.47 -3.10 -20.83
C GLU A 155 10.12 -2.41 -21.03
N TRP A 156 9.23 -2.52 -20.06
CA TRP A 156 7.85 -1.99 -20.10
C TRP A 156 7.10 -2.43 -21.36
N GLN A 157 7.30 -3.67 -21.74
CA GLN A 157 6.67 -4.28 -22.91
C GLN A 157 6.33 -5.75 -22.65
N ILE A 158 5.43 -6.26 -23.46
CA ILE A 158 5.08 -7.67 -23.51
C ILE A 158 4.73 -8.08 -24.93
N THR A 159 5.01 -9.32 -25.27
CA THR A 159 4.63 -9.90 -26.56
C THR A 159 3.45 -10.86 -26.37
N ILE A 160 2.34 -10.57 -27.03
CA ILE A 160 1.18 -11.45 -27.14
C ILE A 160 1.26 -12.10 -28.54
N PRO A 161 1.34 -13.43 -28.65
CA PRO A 161 1.62 -14.10 -29.93
C PRO A 161 0.71 -13.66 -31.07
N GLU A 162 -0.59 -13.44 -30.79
CA GLU A 162 -1.60 -13.12 -31.80
C GLU A 162 -1.69 -11.64 -32.14
N ILE A 163 -1.20 -10.76 -31.25
CA ILE A 163 -1.32 -9.30 -31.42
C ILE A 163 0.04 -8.65 -31.72
N GLY A 164 1.11 -9.28 -31.24
CA GLY A 164 2.46 -8.73 -31.32
C GLY A 164 2.92 -8.06 -30.00
N THR A 165 3.96 -7.23 -30.10
CA THR A 165 4.55 -6.57 -28.95
C THR A 165 3.79 -5.31 -28.57
N ILE A 166 3.31 -5.26 -27.35
CA ILE A 166 2.69 -4.10 -26.72
C ILE A 166 3.73 -3.46 -25.81
N LYS A 167 4.00 -2.19 -26.02
CA LYS A 167 4.94 -1.40 -25.24
C LYS A 167 4.22 -0.20 -24.62
N ALA A 168 4.52 0.08 -23.36
CA ALA A 168 4.01 1.29 -22.71
C ALA A 168 4.56 2.54 -23.40
N SER A 169 3.70 3.51 -23.64
CA SER A 169 4.10 4.84 -24.17
C SER A 169 4.97 5.58 -23.17
N GLU A 170 4.60 5.50 -21.89
CA GLU A 170 5.36 5.99 -20.75
C GLU A 170 5.31 4.93 -19.63
N PRO A 171 6.44 4.65 -18.96
CA PRO A 171 6.48 3.66 -17.88
C PRO A 171 5.53 4.00 -16.74
N PRO A 172 4.76 3.04 -16.20
CA PRO A 172 3.99 3.25 -14.99
C PRO A 172 4.89 3.52 -13.77
N TYR A 173 4.34 4.18 -12.75
CA TYR A 173 4.98 4.28 -11.43
C TYR A 173 4.72 2.98 -10.67
N VAL A 174 5.75 2.18 -10.43
CA VAL A 174 5.57 0.85 -9.84
C VAL A 174 5.95 0.83 -8.38
N ILE A 175 5.02 0.33 -7.56
CA ILE A 175 5.22 0.04 -6.14
C ILE A 175 4.98 -1.44 -5.93
N LEU A 176 5.97 -2.10 -5.32
CA LEU A 176 5.87 -3.49 -4.87
C LEU A 176 5.81 -3.49 -3.35
N THR A 177 4.95 -4.31 -2.77
CA THR A 177 4.90 -4.49 -1.32
C THR A 177 5.21 -5.92 -0.93
N SER A 178 5.80 -6.10 0.26
CA SER A 178 6.12 -7.40 0.84
C SER A 178 5.98 -7.35 2.37
N ASN A 179 5.40 -8.39 2.95
CA ASN A 179 5.37 -8.60 4.40
C ASN A 179 6.54 -9.48 4.87
N ARG A 180 7.45 -9.86 3.95
CA ARG A 180 8.57 -10.78 4.21
C ARG A 180 8.16 -12.14 4.74
N THR A 181 7.02 -12.67 4.31
CA THR A 181 6.63 -14.06 4.62
C THR A 181 7.60 -15.07 3.99
N ARG A 182 8.22 -14.68 2.87
CA ARG A 182 9.43 -15.27 2.29
C ARG A 182 10.37 -14.18 1.76
N GLU A 183 11.61 -14.52 1.50
CA GLU A 183 12.54 -13.62 0.83
C GLU A 183 12.23 -13.52 -0.67
N LEU A 184 12.24 -12.30 -1.20
CA LEU A 184 12.16 -12.05 -2.64
C LEU A 184 13.52 -12.32 -3.28
N SER A 185 13.50 -12.71 -4.55
CA SER A 185 14.71 -12.97 -5.31
C SER A 185 15.64 -11.75 -5.38
N ASP A 186 16.94 -11.99 -5.35
CA ASP A 186 17.94 -10.95 -5.52
C ASP A 186 17.76 -10.17 -6.83
N ALA A 187 17.22 -10.81 -7.85
CA ALA A 187 16.98 -10.22 -9.14
C ALA A 187 15.93 -9.10 -9.09
N VAL A 188 14.82 -9.31 -8.35
CA VAL A 188 13.81 -8.28 -8.08
C VAL A 188 14.40 -7.16 -7.25
N ARG A 189 15.06 -7.51 -6.13
CA ARG A 189 15.61 -6.52 -5.19
C ARG A 189 16.61 -5.57 -5.85
N ARG A 190 17.48 -6.06 -6.74
CA ARG A 190 18.47 -5.23 -7.46
C ARG A 190 17.87 -4.26 -8.48
N ARG A 191 16.65 -4.54 -8.95
CA ARG A 191 15.96 -3.66 -9.92
C ARG A 191 15.15 -2.56 -9.26
N CYS A 192 14.87 -2.69 -7.95
CA CYS A 192 14.03 -1.77 -7.19
C CYS A 192 14.85 -0.80 -6.34
N PHE A 193 14.31 0.36 -6.07
CA PHE A 193 14.65 1.08 -4.85
C PHE A 193 14.02 0.36 -3.67
N TYR A 194 14.64 0.46 -2.51
CA TYR A 194 14.23 -0.24 -1.31
C TYR A 194 13.82 0.72 -0.22
N LEU A 195 12.68 0.47 0.38
CA LEU A 195 12.17 1.18 1.55
C LEU A 195 11.70 0.17 2.60
N TRP A 196 12.27 0.24 3.79
CA TRP A 196 11.73 -0.44 4.95
C TRP A 196 10.75 0.48 5.67
N LEU A 197 9.53 -0.01 5.92
CA LEU A 197 8.52 0.65 6.75
C LEU A 197 8.35 -0.14 8.03
N ASP A 198 8.66 0.50 9.15
CA ASP A 198 8.42 -0.06 10.47
C ASP A 198 7.15 0.52 11.10
N TYR A 199 6.77 0.02 12.26
CA TYR A 199 5.76 0.67 13.06
C TYR A 199 6.19 2.12 13.35
N PRO A 200 5.26 3.09 13.26
CA PRO A 200 5.59 4.47 13.55
C PRO A 200 5.89 4.66 15.05
N GLU A 201 6.78 5.58 15.36
CA GLU A 201 6.95 6.10 16.71
C GLU A 201 5.70 6.87 17.15
N PHE A 202 5.51 7.04 18.46
CA PHE A 202 4.34 7.71 19.08
C PHE A 202 3.92 9.00 18.37
N GLU A 203 4.84 9.94 18.16
CA GLU A 203 4.54 11.25 17.57
C GLU A 203 3.99 11.14 16.14
N LYS A 204 4.54 10.22 15.36
CA LYS A 204 4.10 9.97 13.99
C LYS A 204 2.73 9.28 13.99
N GLU A 205 2.53 8.29 14.85
CA GLU A 205 1.24 7.59 14.92
C GLU A 205 0.12 8.53 15.36
N LEU A 206 0.39 9.38 16.35
CA LEU A 206 -0.54 10.42 16.77
C LEU A 206 -0.87 11.41 15.65
N ALA A 207 0.14 11.81 14.85
CA ALA A 207 -0.10 12.65 13.69
C ALA A 207 -0.97 11.95 12.63
N ILE A 208 -0.77 10.64 12.42
CA ILE A 208 -1.61 9.82 11.51
C ILE A 208 -3.05 9.75 12.05
N VAL A 209 -3.25 9.48 13.33
CA VAL A 209 -4.57 9.42 13.95
C VAL A 209 -5.31 10.76 13.80
N ARG A 210 -4.65 11.88 14.07
CA ARG A 210 -5.23 13.24 13.91
C ARG A 210 -5.61 13.52 12.45
N ALA A 211 -4.76 13.15 11.50
CA ALA A 211 -5.02 13.37 10.08
C ALA A 211 -6.21 12.52 9.57
N LYS A 212 -6.29 11.26 10.03
CA LYS A 212 -7.31 10.31 9.54
C LYS A 212 -8.64 10.40 10.29
N ILE A 213 -8.65 10.93 11.51
CA ILE A 213 -9.86 11.05 12.36
C ILE A 213 -10.01 12.52 12.81
N PRO A 214 -10.45 13.42 11.92
CA PRO A 214 -10.62 14.82 12.27
C PRO A 214 -11.60 14.98 13.43
N GLY A 215 -11.18 15.69 14.50
CA GLY A 215 -11.99 15.96 15.68
C GLY A 215 -11.98 14.86 16.74
N ILE A 216 -11.09 13.87 16.65
CA ILE A 216 -10.84 12.95 17.76
C ILE A 216 -10.40 13.75 18.99
N ASP A 217 -10.89 13.35 20.17
CA ASP A 217 -10.41 13.96 21.43
C ASP A 217 -8.90 13.79 21.57
N GLU A 218 -8.22 14.86 21.92
CA GLU A 218 -6.75 14.90 21.98
C GLU A 218 -6.18 13.92 23.01
N ARG A 219 -6.82 13.82 24.16
CA ARG A 219 -6.41 12.91 25.22
C ARG A 219 -6.64 11.45 24.81
N LEU A 220 -7.78 11.16 24.21
CA LEU A 220 -8.09 9.84 23.69
C LEU A 220 -7.06 9.41 22.64
N GLY A 221 -6.75 10.27 21.65
CA GLY A 221 -5.77 9.99 20.61
C GLY A 221 -4.39 9.67 21.18
N GLN A 222 -3.93 10.46 22.15
CA GLN A 222 -2.65 10.24 22.83
C GLN A 222 -2.64 8.91 23.60
N GLN A 223 -3.70 8.62 24.35
CA GLN A 223 -3.79 7.39 25.11
C GLN A 223 -3.83 6.14 24.22
N ILE A 224 -4.55 6.18 23.11
CA ILE A 224 -4.56 5.10 22.12
C ILE A 224 -3.16 4.84 21.57
N CYS A 225 -2.47 5.88 21.09
CA CYS A 225 -1.13 5.72 20.53
C CYS A 225 -0.12 5.19 21.57
N LEU A 226 -0.16 5.69 22.80
CA LEU A 226 0.69 5.23 23.89
C LEU A 226 0.40 3.75 24.24
N PHE A 227 -0.87 3.37 24.30
CA PHE A 227 -1.26 1.98 24.54
C PHE A 227 -0.76 1.06 23.43
N MET A 228 -0.90 1.47 22.17
CA MET A 228 -0.46 0.70 21.01
C MET A 228 1.08 0.56 20.96
N GLU A 229 1.82 1.61 21.28
CA GLU A 229 3.28 1.57 21.39
C GLU A 229 3.72 0.53 22.44
N MET A 230 3.15 0.58 23.66
CA MET A 230 3.46 -0.37 24.72
C MET A 230 3.12 -1.81 24.34
N ILE A 231 1.96 -2.02 23.70
CA ILE A 231 1.53 -3.37 23.29
C ILE A 231 2.45 -3.97 22.22
N ARG A 232 3.03 -3.17 21.35
CA ARG A 232 3.98 -3.66 20.33
C ARG A 232 5.33 -4.08 20.89
N GLU A 233 5.65 -3.67 22.12
CA GLU A 233 6.84 -4.16 22.85
C GLU A 233 6.65 -5.56 23.46
N GLU A 234 5.40 -6.00 23.55
CA GLU A 234 5.07 -7.30 24.14
C GLU A 234 5.20 -8.45 23.12
N LYS A 235 5.34 -9.67 23.66
CA LYS A 235 5.37 -10.88 22.85
C LYS A 235 3.97 -11.32 22.49
N LEU A 236 3.50 -10.90 21.35
CA LEU A 236 2.20 -11.24 20.78
C LEU A 236 2.35 -12.19 19.59
N GLU A 237 1.36 -13.03 19.37
CA GLU A 237 1.25 -13.84 18.15
C GLU A 237 1.00 -12.97 16.92
N LYS A 238 0.20 -11.89 17.09
CA LYS A 238 -0.09 -10.93 16.03
C LYS A 238 0.02 -9.51 16.56
N VAL A 239 1.16 -8.89 16.27
CA VAL A 239 1.42 -7.50 16.64
C VAL A 239 0.49 -6.57 15.83
N PRO A 240 -0.31 -5.72 16.49
CA PRO A 240 -1.24 -4.82 15.81
C PRO A 240 -0.51 -3.68 15.09
N GLY A 241 -0.95 -3.39 13.86
CA GLY A 241 -0.40 -2.31 13.04
C GLY A 241 -1.15 -0.98 13.21
N VAL A 242 -0.79 -0.02 12.36
CA VAL A 242 -1.46 1.30 12.31
C VAL A 242 -2.92 1.19 11.85
N ALA A 243 -3.24 0.19 11.03
CA ALA A 243 -4.61 -0.06 10.60
C ALA A 243 -5.51 -0.37 11.79
N GLU A 244 -5.06 -1.27 12.70
CA GLU A 244 -5.78 -1.61 13.92
C GLU A 244 -5.89 -0.42 14.87
N THR A 245 -4.84 0.42 14.95
CA THR A 245 -4.90 1.68 15.73
C THR A 245 -6.00 2.61 15.21
N LEU A 246 -6.07 2.80 13.89
CA LEU A 246 -7.09 3.65 13.27
C LEU A 246 -8.50 3.09 13.44
N ASP A 247 -8.67 1.78 13.24
CA ASP A 247 -9.97 1.12 13.42
C ASP A 247 -10.46 1.28 14.86
N TRP A 248 -9.56 1.11 15.84
CA TRP A 248 -9.89 1.27 17.25
C TRP A 248 -10.22 2.72 17.61
N ALA A 249 -9.40 3.66 17.14
CA ALA A 249 -9.64 5.08 17.36
C ALA A 249 -10.97 5.54 16.74
N HIS A 250 -11.32 5.07 15.54
CA HIS A 250 -12.63 5.31 14.93
C HIS A 250 -13.78 4.74 15.77
N ALA A 251 -13.64 3.51 16.28
CA ALA A 251 -14.66 2.89 17.10
C ALA A 251 -14.88 3.64 18.41
N LEU A 252 -13.79 4.03 19.10
CA LEU A 252 -13.88 4.78 20.36
C LEU A 252 -14.46 6.19 20.15
N ALA A 253 -14.09 6.87 19.06
CA ALA A 253 -14.67 8.15 18.70
C ALA A 253 -16.18 8.02 18.39
N ALA A 254 -16.60 6.96 17.68
CA ALA A 254 -18.03 6.67 17.42
C ALA A 254 -18.82 6.36 18.70
N LEU A 255 -18.16 5.84 19.73
CA LEU A 255 -18.74 5.62 21.08
C LEU A 255 -18.69 6.88 21.96
N HIS A 256 -18.29 8.03 21.39
CA HIS A 256 -18.16 9.32 22.09
C HIS A 256 -17.24 9.27 23.33
N GLN A 257 -16.19 8.46 23.26
CA GLN A 257 -15.20 8.40 24.34
C GLN A 257 -14.25 9.59 24.23
N ASP A 258 -13.84 10.15 25.36
CA ASP A 258 -12.84 11.23 25.49
C ASP A 258 -11.54 10.76 26.16
N HIS A 259 -11.53 9.52 26.68
CA HIS A 259 -10.36 8.88 27.27
C HIS A 259 -10.50 7.35 27.24
N LEU A 260 -9.40 6.64 27.48
CA LEU A 260 -9.39 5.20 27.67
C LEU A 260 -9.71 4.84 29.11
N ASP A 261 -10.71 3.98 29.32
CA ASP A 261 -10.97 3.31 30.57
C ASP A 261 -10.89 1.78 30.42
N PRO A 262 -10.65 1.02 31.52
CA PRO A 262 -10.47 -0.43 31.45
C PRO A 262 -11.68 -1.18 30.88
N GLU A 263 -12.90 -0.79 31.22
CA GLU A 263 -14.12 -1.47 30.76
C GLU A 263 -14.30 -1.30 29.26
N MET A 264 -14.02 -0.10 28.75
CA MET A 264 -14.10 0.20 27.32
C MET A 264 -13.01 -0.53 26.54
N ILE A 265 -11.79 -0.60 27.08
CA ILE A 265 -10.70 -1.37 26.46
C ILE A 265 -11.12 -2.83 26.36
N GLU A 266 -11.52 -3.47 27.46
CA GLU A 266 -11.95 -4.87 27.45
C GLU A 266 -13.07 -5.17 26.45
N ALA A 267 -14.03 -4.27 26.33
CA ALA A 267 -15.17 -4.41 25.42
C ALA A 267 -14.74 -4.30 23.93
N THR A 268 -13.64 -3.62 23.64
CA THR A 268 -13.21 -3.30 22.29
C THR A 268 -11.91 -4.01 21.84
N LEU A 269 -11.28 -4.82 22.69
CA LEU A 269 -10.04 -5.56 22.37
C LEU A 269 -10.10 -6.36 21.06
N GLY A 270 -11.26 -6.92 20.72
CA GLY A 270 -11.45 -7.66 19.48
C GLY A 270 -11.33 -6.81 18.21
N ILE A 271 -11.33 -5.47 18.33
CA ILE A 271 -11.04 -4.58 17.20
C ILE A 271 -9.54 -4.58 16.91
N VAL A 272 -8.72 -4.58 17.96
CA VAL A 272 -7.25 -4.51 17.88
C VAL A 272 -6.63 -5.89 17.67
N PHE A 273 -6.99 -6.86 18.53
CA PHE A 273 -6.38 -8.18 18.57
C PHE A 273 -7.22 -9.21 17.81
N LYS A 274 -6.56 -10.02 16.98
CA LYS A 274 -7.18 -11.03 16.14
C LYS A 274 -6.80 -12.45 16.55
N ASP A 275 -6.15 -12.59 17.72
CA ASP A 275 -5.81 -13.85 18.33
C ASP A 275 -6.38 -13.94 19.75
N LYS A 276 -6.83 -15.12 20.15
CA LYS A 276 -7.48 -15.33 21.45
C LYS A 276 -6.49 -15.21 22.60
N ASP A 277 -5.29 -15.74 22.41
CA ASP A 277 -4.28 -15.77 23.48
C ASP A 277 -3.72 -14.37 23.69
N ASP A 278 -3.57 -13.57 22.62
CA ASP A 278 -3.23 -12.14 22.72
C ASP A 278 -4.29 -11.36 23.49
N VAL A 279 -5.59 -11.58 23.21
CA VAL A 279 -6.70 -10.93 23.95
C VAL A 279 -6.67 -11.28 25.43
N GLU A 280 -6.45 -12.57 25.77
CA GLU A 280 -6.39 -13.02 27.17
C GLU A 280 -5.17 -12.44 27.89
N PHE A 281 -4.01 -12.40 27.23
CA PHE A 281 -2.79 -11.78 27.77
C PHE A 281 -3.00 -10.31 28.09
N VAL A 282 -3.57 -9.54 27.15
CA VAL A 282 -3.80 -8.10 27.32
C VAL A 282 -4.80 -7.84 28.45
N LYS A 283 -5.87 -8.62 28.57
CA LYS A 283 -6.83 -8.50 29.69
C LYS A 283 -6.15 -8.69 31.06
N GLN A 284 -5.29 -9.69 31.18
CA GLN A 284 -4.57 -9.94 32.42
C GLN A 284 -3.55 -8.86 32.77
N SER A 285 -2.95 -8.24 31.75
CA SER A 285 -1.91 -7.21 31.89
C SER A 285 -2.49 -5.78 31.93
N LEU A 286 -3.80 -5.62 31.69
CA LEU A 286 -4.45 -4.32 31.55
C LEU A 286 -4.20 -3.35 32.71
N PRO A 287 -4.24 -3.76 34.01
CA PRO A 287 -3.95 -2.85 35.11
C PRO A 287 -2.56 -2.20 34.98
N GLY A 288 -1.54 -2.97 34.60
CA GLY A 288 -0.18 -2.46 34.43
C GLY A 288 -0.04 -1.49 33.22
N PHE A 289 -0.80 -1.72 32.16
CA PHE A 289 -0.86 -0.77 31.04
C PHE A 289 -1.56 0.53 31.43
N MET A 290 -2.66 0.44 32.16
CA MET A 290 -3.42 1.62 32.60
C MET A 290 -2.64 2.52 33.55
N ASP A 291 -1.80 1.95 34.42
CA ASP A 291 -0.91 2.73 35.28
C ASP A 291 0.09 3.58 34.47
N ARG A 292 0.53 3.10 33.32
CA ARG A 292 1.45 3.78 32.40
C ARG A 292 0.73 4.78 31.47
N VAL A 293 -0.47 4.46 31.01
CA VAL A 293 -1.33 5.32 30.18
C VAL A 293 -2.00 6.43 31.00
N GLY A 294 -1.96 6.34 32.35
CA GLY A 294 -2.57 7.26 33.32
C GLY A 294 -2.45 8.75 32.99
N PRO A 295 -2.90 9.72 33.80
CA PRO A 295 -3.05 11.10 33.37
C PRO A 295 -1.74 11.65 32.81
N VAL A 296 -1.69 11.86 31.50
CA VAL A 296 -0.54 12.46 30.81
C VAL A 296 -0.35 13.86 31.40
N SER A 297 0.55 13.98 32.38
CA SER A 297 1.00 15.27 32.87
C SER A 297 1.80 15.93 31.78
N TYR A 298 1.38 17.10 31.36
CA TYR A 298 2.11 18.00 30.44
C TYR A 298 3.48 18.39 31.02
N THR A 299 4.51 17.59 30.83
CA THR A 299 5.85 17.89 31.34
C THR A 299 6.93 18.03 30.25
N HIS A 300 6.60 18.01 28.96
CA HIS A 300 7.61 18.19 27.90
C HIS A 300 7.17 19.13 26.77
N LEU A 301 6.78 20.38 27.11
CA LEU A 301 6.77 21.48 26.15
C LEU A 301 7.23 22.77 26.86
N THR A 302 8.47 22.79 27.36
CA THR A 302 9.20 24.03 27.55
C THR A 302 10.04 24.27 26.32
N LEU A 303 9.50 25.06 25.40
CA LEU A 303 10.32 25.74 24.38
C LEU A 303 11.46 26.52 25.10
N PRO A 304 12.70 26.42 24.61
CA PRO A 304 13.75 27.29 25.13
C PRO A 304 13.38 28.76 24.80
N THR A 305 13.02 29.50 25.81
CA THR A 305 12.94 30.97 25.72
C THR A 305 14.32 31.52 25.37
N THR A 306 14.47 31.96 24.13
CA THR A 306 15.59 32.80 23.74
C THR A 306 15.53 34.11 24.52
N SER A 307 16.33 34.20 25.58
CA SER A 307 16.63 35.47 26.22
C SER A 307 17.61 36.22 25.33
N SER A 308 17.11 37.28 24.70
CA SER A 308 17.95 38.32 24.12
C SER A 308 18.59 39.16 25.23
N VAL A 309 19.90 39.31 25.21
CA VAL A 309 20.66 40.50 25.65
C VAL A 309 21.71 40.78 24.60
#